data_72ec30b9bb1ad087766f780ac80596cf
#
_entry.id   72ec30b9bb1ad087766f780ac80596cf
#
_cell.length_a   1.000
_cell.length_b   1.000
_cell.length_c   1.000
_cell.angle_alpha   90.00
_cell.angle_beta   90.00
_cell.angle_gamma   90.00
#
_symmetry.space_group_name_H-M   'P 1'
#
loop_
_entity.id
_entity.type
_entity.pdbx_description
1 polymer ?
#
loop_
_entity_poly.entity_id
_entity_poly.type
_entity_poly.pdbx_seq_one_letter_code
_entity_poly.pdbx_strand_id
1 'polypeptide(L)'
;MQTGNHLIDTFRKTLRTFINVLPIIIGMILATSLVVTMFSEQLSSGLFGNGEIIDTLLGASIGSIAAGHPLASYIFGGELLGGGVSLVAVTALLVTWVTVGIVQLPAEALMLGTRFALYRNIVSFISAIAIAFLTVYTLQFFGLS
;
A
#
# COMPACT_ATOMS: atom_id res chain seq x y z
N MET A 1 -43.87 -10.53 8.71
CA MET A 1 -43.49 -9.25 9.37
C MET A 1 -42.06 -9.25 9.98
N GLN A 2 -41.20 -10.20 9.64
CA GLN A 2 -39.79 -10.28 10.18
C GLN A 2 -38.72 -9.62 9.30
N THR A 3 -39.01 -9.33 8.04
CA THR A 3 -38.01 -8.84 7.07
C THR A 3 -37.60 -7.38 7.31
N GLY A 4 -38.50 -6.55 7.86
CA GLY A 4 -38.22 -5.14 8.10
C GLY A 4 -37.22 -4.87 9.23
N ASN A 5 -37.22 -5.71 10.27
CA ASN A 5 -36.31 -5.56 11.41
C ASN A 5 -34.87 -5.96 11.03
N HIS A 6 -34.72 -6.95 10.14
CA HIS A 6 -33.40 -7.38 9.66
C HIS A 6 -32.67 -6.32 8.83
N LEU A 7 -33.39 -5.56 8.03
CA LEU A 7 -32.82 -4.48 7.21
C LEU A 7 -32.36 -3.32 8.09
N ILE A 8 -33.18 -2.93 9.05
CA ILE A 8 -32.87 -1.85 9.98
C ILE A 8 -31.65 -2.21 10.87
N ASP A 9 -31.60 -3.45 11.35
CA ASP A 9 -30.47 -3.95 12.16
C ASP A 9 -29.19 -4.02 11.36
N THR A 10 -29.28 -4.48 10.11
CA THR A 10 -28.12 -4.52 9.20
C THR A 10 -27.64 -3.11 8.89
N PHE A 11 -28.53 -2.18 8.58
CA PHE A 11 -28.19 -0.79 8.33
C PHE A 11 -27.52 -0.14 9.55
N ARG A 12 -28.05 -0.36 10.75
CA ARG A 12 -27.51 0.16 12.01
C ARG A 12 -26.10 -0.41 12.29
N LYS A 13 -25.88 -1.71 12.05
CA LYS A 13 -24.55 -2.34 12.18
C LYS A 13 -23.55 -1.75 11.18
N THR A 14 -23.95 -1.60 9.93
CA THR A 14 -23.11 -1.01 8.87
C THR A 14 -22.75 0.44 9.22
N LEU A 15 -23.73 1.23 9.62
CA LEU A 15 -23.49 2.62 10.00
C LEU A 15 -22.53 2.74 11.20
N ARG A 16 -22.71 1.89 12.20
CA ARG A 16 -21.82 1.84 13.38
C ARG A 16 -20.39 1.45 12.98
N THR A 17 -20.23 0.49 12.08
CA THR A 17 -18.91 0.10 11.56
C THR A 17 -18.27 1.28 10.82
N PHE A 18 -19.04 1.99 10.00
CA PHE A 18 -18.57 3.16 9.26
C PHE A 18 -18.08 4.27 10.22
N ILE A 19 -18.88 4.61 11.23
CA ILE A 19 -18.52 5.63 12.22
C ILE A 19 -17.27 5.25 13.01
N ASN A 20 -17.07 3.97 13.31
CA ASN A 20 -15.88 3.49 14.02
C ASN A 20 -14.62 3.50 13.14
N VAL A 21 -14.74 3.26 11.85
CA VAL A 21 -13.61 3.20 10.91
C VAL A 21 -13.22 4.59 10.41
N LEU A 22 -14.18 5.51 10.30
CA LEU A 22 -13.97 6.87 9.79
C LEU A 22 -12.82 7.63 10.52
N PRO A 23 -12.77 7.69 11.85
CA PRO A 23 -11.68 8.38 12.54
C PRO A 23 -10.31 7.75 12.30
N ILE A 24 -10.26 6.43 12.10
CA ILE A 24 -9.02 5.72 11.78
C ILE A 24 -8.55 6.15 10.39
N ILE A 25 -9.44 6.17 9.40
CA ILE A 25 -9.12 6.62 8.03
C ILE A 25 -8.65 8.07 8.04
N ILE A 26 -9.37 8.97 8.73
CA ILE A 26 -8.97 10.39 8.83
C ILE A 26 -7.60 10.50 9.50
N GLY A 27 -7.38 9.81 10.61
CA GLY A 27 -6.08 9.80 11.30
C GLY A 27 -4.94 9.32 10.41
N MET A 28 -5.18 8.29 9.62
CA MET A 28 -4.20 7.77 8.66
C MET A 28 -3.91 8.75 7.53
N ILE A 29 -4.93 9.39 6.97
CA ILE A 29 -4.76 10.41 5.93
C ILE A 29 -3.93 11.59 6.47
N LEU A 30 -4.26 12.08 7.66
CA LEU A 30 -3.53 13.17 8.29
C LEU A 30 -2.08 12.78 8.61
N ALA A 31 -1.85 11.58 9.14
CA ALA A 31 -0.51 11.09 9.43
C ALA A 31 0.33 10.94 8.15
N THR A 32 -0.26 10.36 7.10
CA THR A 32 0.41 10.21 5.80
C THR A 32 0.74 11.57 5.19
N SER A 33 -0.22 12.51 5.19
CA SER A 33 -0.02 13.87 4.71
C SER A 33 1.11 14.58 5.48
N LEU A 34 1.15 14.41 6.80
CA LEU A 34 2.22 14.99 7.63
C LEU A 34 3.59 14.41 7.27
N VAL A 35 3.69 13.08 7.13
CA VAL A 35 4.94 12.40 6.74
C VAL A 35 5.40 12.87 5.37
N VAL A 36 4.50 12.91 4.39
CA VAL A 36 4.81 13.39 3.03
C VAL A 36 5.27 14.85 3.07
N THR A 37 4.60 15.72 3.81
CA THR A 37 4.96 17.13 3.89
C THR A 37 6.31 17.35 4.59
N MET A 38 6.60 16.61 5.65
CA MET A 38 7.87 16.73 6.39
C MET A 38 9.06 16.16 5.62
N PHE A 39 8.85 15.15 4.82
CA PHE A 39 9.90 14.43 4.11
C PHE A 39 9.84 14.59 2.58
N SER A 40 9.00 15.49 2.06
CA SER A 40 8.81 15.67 0.62
C SER A 40 10.11 15.94 -0.15
N GLU A 41 10.99 16.80 0.38
CA GLU A 41 12.29 17.09 -0.25
C GLU A 41 13.25 15.90 -0.17
N GLN A 42 13.24 15.14 0.92
CA GLN A 42 14.09 13.97 1.09
C GLN A 42 13.56 12.75 0.32
N LEU A 43 12.24 12.62 0.18
CA LEU A 43 11.62 11.56 -0.60
C LEU A 43 11.78 11.76 -2.11
N SER A 44 11.67 13.00 -2.60
CA SER A 44 11.76 13.30 -4.03
C SER A 44 13.18 13.53 -4.53
N SER A 45 14.05 14.15 -3.74
CA SER A 45 15.40 14.55 -4.19
C SER A 45 16.55 13.74 -3.59
N GLY A 46 16.32 12.96 -2.54
CA GLY A 46 17.39 12.27 -1.84
C GLY A 46 17.34 10.74 -1.90
N LEU A 47 16.15 10.17 -1.97
CA LEU A 47 15.97 8.70 -1.99
C LEU A 47 15.68 8.17 -3.39
N PHE A 48 14.83 8.85 -4.15
CA PHE A 48 14.46 8.48 -5.52
C PHE A 48 15.27 9.32 -6.54
N GLY A 49 15.39 8.80 -7.76
CA GLY A 49 16.17 9.45 -8.84
C GLY A 49 17.51 8.78 -9.13
N ASN A 50 17.78 7.62 -8.49
CA ASN A 50 19.01 6.85 -8.70
C ASN A 50 18.88 5.80 -9.83
N GLY A 51 17.80 5.84 -10.58
CA GLY A 51 17.50 4.91 -11.67
C GLY A 51 16.31 4.02 -11.37
N GLU A 52 15.61 3.62 -12.42
CA GLU A 52 14.31 2.94 -12.33
C GLU A 52 14.35 1.67 -11.47
N ILE A 53 15.42 0.88 -11.56
CA ILE A 53 15.58 -0.36 -10.80
C ILE A 53 15.78 -0.08 -9.31
N ILE A 54 16.64 0.90 -8.98
CA ILE A 54 16.94 1.26 -7.59
C ILE A 54 15.71 1.89 -6.96
N ASP A 55 15.04 2.77 -7.66
CA ASP A 55 13.81 3.44 -7.20
C ASP A 55 12.67 2.42 -6.99
N THR A 56 12.58 1.41 -7.85
CA THR A 56 11.60 0.32 -7.69
C THR A 56 11.89 -0.53 -6.45
N LEU A 57 13.16 -0.86 -6.19
CA LEU A 57 13.56 -1.59 -4.99
C LEU A 57 13.29 -0.77 -3.73
N LEU A 58 13.55 0.53 -3.76
CA LEU A 58 13.24 1.45 -2.65
C LEU A 58 11.74 1.53 -2.40
N GLY A 59 10.95 1.73 -3.46
CA GLY A 59 9.50 1.76 -3.38
C GLY A 59 8.94 0.45 -2.79
N ALA A 60 9.40 -0.69 -3.28
CA ALA A 60 9.02 -2.00 -2.77
C ALA A 60 9.41 -2.19 -1.30
N SER A 61 10.59 -1.73 -0.90
CA SER A 61 11.07 -1.84 0.48
C SER A 61 10.24 -0.98 1.43
N ILE A 62 9.97 0.27 1.04
CA ILE A 62 9.11 1.18 1.82
C ILE A 62 7.70 0.60 1.96
N GLY A 63 7.11 0.13 0.86
CA GLY A 63 5.79 -0.49 0.87
C GLY A 63 5.71 -1.73 1.75
N SER A 64 6.79 -2.53 1.81
CA SER A 64 6.85 -3.74 2.65
C SER A 64 6.85 -3.45 4.15
N ILE A 65 7.46 -2.35 4.56
CA ILE A 65 7.55 -1.94 5.97
C ILE A 65 6.32 -1.14 6.38
N ALA A 66 5.74 -0.41 5.43
CA ALA A 66 4.56 0.39 5.69
C ALA A 66 3.36 -0.51 6.02
N ALA A 67 2.77 -0.26 7.17
CA ALA A 67 1.57 -0.96 7.60
C ALA A 67 0.43 0.05 7.71
N GLY A 68 -0.67 -0.23 7.01
CA GLY A 68 -1.79 0.67 7.09
C GLY A 68 -2.95 0.29 6.17
N HIS A 69 -3.95 1.14 6.15
CA HIS A 69 -5.11 0.95 5.28
C HIS A 69 -4.70 1.16 3.80
N PRO A 70 -5.19 0.34 2.85
CA PRO A 70 -4.85 0.47 1.43
C PRO A 70 -5.07 1.87 0.85
N LEU A 71 -6.08 2.61 1.32
CA LEU A 71 -6.31 4.00 0.90
C LEU A 71 -5.11 4.92 1.18
N ALA A 72 -4.40 4.70 2.28
CA ALA A 72 -3.22 5.50 2.61
C ALA A 72 -2.10 5.28 1.59
N SER A 73 -1.92 4.04 1.10
CA SER A 73 -0.91 3.75 0.08
C SER A 73 -1.20 4.47 -1.24
N TYR A 74 -2.46 4.58 -1.65
CA TYR A 74 -2.84 5.31 -2.88
C TYR A 74 -2.59 6.81 -2.74
N ILE A 75 -2.90 7.42 -1.60
CA ILE A 75 -2.64 8.83 -1.34
C ILE A 75 -1.12 9.08 -1.36
N PHE A 76 -0.37 8.28 -0.62
CA PHE A 76 1.08 8.37 -0.57
C PHE A 76 1.73 8.14 -1.95
N GLY A 77 1.28 7.14 -2.69
CA GLY A 77 1.72 6.88 -4.05
C GLY A 77 1.43 8.04 -5.02
N GLY A 78 0.25 8.68 -4.89
CA GLY A 78 -0.12 9.86 -5.68
C GLY A 78 0.79 11.05 -5.42
N GLU A 79 1.15 11.30 -4.16
CA GLU A 79 2.09 12.37 -3.78
C GLU A 79 3.50 12.10 -4.30
N LEU A 80 3.97 10.85 -4.24
CA LEU A 80 5.26 10.46 -4.81
C LEU A 80 5.30 10.66 -6.33
N LEU A 81 4.23 10.29 -7.04
CA LEU A 81 4.10 10.55 -8.47
C LEU A 81 4.13 12.04 -8.77
N GLY A 82 3.39 12.86 -8.00
CA GLY A 82 3.42 14.32 -8.09
C GLY A 82 4.80 14.90 -7.82
N GLY A 83 5.60 14.25 -6.98
CA GLY A 83 7.00 14.58 -6.70
C GLY A 83 8.01 14.09 -7.75
N GLY A 84 7.56 13.44 -8.84
CA GLY A 84 8.42 12.97 -9.93
C GLY A 84 9.03 11.58 -9.74
N VAL A 85 8.57 10.81 -8.77
CA VAL A 85 8.98 9.40 -8.60
C VAL A 85 8.41 8.55 -9.72
N SER A 86 9.18 7.59 -10.23
CA SER A 86 8.78 6.76 -11.36
C SER A 86 7.51 5.95 -11.07
N LEU A 87 6.66 5.78 -12.10
CA LEU A 87 5.43 5.01 -11.99
C LEU A 87 5.70 3.56 -11.57
N VAL A 88 6.83 2.98 -12.01
CA VAL A 88 7.22 1.61 -11.63
C VAL A 88 7.51 1.54 -10.13
N ALA A 89 8.26 2.49 -9.57
CA ALA A 89 8.58 2.54 -8.15
C ALA A 89 7.32 2.70 -7.28
N VAL A 90 6.41 3.58 -7.70
CA VAL A 90 5.13 3.78 -7.01
C VAL A 90 4.24 2.53 -7.11
N THR A 91 4.17 1.89 -8.28
CA THR A 91 3.41 0.65 -8.44
C THR A 91 3.99 -0.46 -7.55
N ALA A 92 5.31 -0.60 -7.49
CA ALA A 92 5.96 -1.57 -6.60
C ALA A 92 5.64 -1.29 -5.13
N LEU A 93 5.67 -0.02 -4.70
CA LEU A 93 5.28 0.41 -3.36
C LEU A 93 3.83 0.00 -3.05
N LEU A 94 2.89 0.29 -3.94
CA LEU A 94 1.47 -0.03 -3.74
C LEU A 94 1.23 -1.53 -3.62
N VAL A 95 1.86 -2.32 -4.51
CA VAL A 95 1.69 -3.77 -4.50
C VAL A 95 2.31 -4.40 -3.25
N THR A 96 3.51 -3.98 -2.87
CA THR A 96 4.17 -4.50 -1.66
C THR A 96 3.45 -4.08 -0.38
N TRP A 97 2.89 -2.88 -0.32
CA TRP A 97 2.09 -2.41 0.83
C TRP A 97 0.94 -3.37 1.17
N VAL A 98 0.30 -3.93 0.14
CA VAL A 98 -0.86 -4.83 0.32
C VAL A 98 -0.45 -6.29 0.46
N THR A 99 0.64 -6.71 -0.22
CA THR A 99 1.01 -8.13 -0.33
C THR A 99 2.13 -8.56 0.60
N VAL A 100 3.02 -7.63 0.98
CA VAL A 100 4.18 -7.91 1.83
C VAL A 100 3.97 -7.22 3.17
N GLY A 101 3.63 -7.99 4.19
CA GLY A 101 3.35 -7.44 5.51
C GLY A 101 4.44 -7.80 6.52
N ILE A 102 5.54 -7.05 6.60
CA ILE A 102 6.57 -7.28 7.62
C ILE A 102 5.97 -7.17 9.03
N VAL A 103 5.05 -6.23 9.25
CA VAL A 103 4.35 -6.05 10.53
C VAL A 103 3.41 -7.22 10.84
N GLN A 104 2.87 -7.90 9.82
CA GLN A 104 1.99 -9.05 9.98
C GLN A 104 2.76 -10.38 10.11
N LEU A 105 4.03 -10.38 9.74
CA LEU A 105 4.89 -11.57 9.72
C LEU A 105 4.92 -12.34 11.05
N PRO A 106 4.98 -11.71 12.23
CA PRO A 106 4.91 -12.43 13.50
C PRO A 106 3.59 -13.18 13.71
N ALA A 107 2.46 -12.56 13.34
CA ALA A 107 1.15 -13.19 13.47
C ALA A 107 1.00 -14.37 12.48
N GLU A 108 1.47 -14.21 11.25
CA GLU A 108 1.49 -15.28 10.25
C GLU A 108 2.41 -16.44 10.67
N ALA A 109 3.58 -16.12 11.24
CA ALA A 109 4.51 -17.12 11.73
C ALA A 109 3.92 -17.99 12.86
N LEU A 110 3.12 -17.39 13.72
CA LEU A 110 2.40 -18.10 14.79
C LEU A 110 1.29 -19.01 14.26
N MET A 111 0.60 -18.58 13.20
CA MET A 111 -0.56 -19.32 12.67
C MET A 111 -0.16 -20.37 11.63
N LEU A 112 0.79 -20.06 10.76
CA LEU A 112 1.13 -20.88 9.57
C LEU A 112 2.54 -21.48 9.63
N GLY A 113 3.31 -21.09 10.65
CA GLY A 113 4.71 -21.47 10.80
C GLY A 113 5.69 -20.49 10.16
N THR A 114 6.82 -20.28 10.85
CA THR A 114 7.83 -19.26 10.50
C THR A 114 8.40 -19.45 9.08
N ARG A 115 8.65 -20.71 8.70
CA ARG A 115 9.21 -20.99 7.35
C ARG A 115 8.25 -20.59 6.24
N PHE A 116 6.97 -20.93 6.38
CA PHE A 116 5.96 -20.57 5.38
C PHE A 116 5.77 -19.06 5.30
N ALA A 117 5.63 -18.38 6.44
CA ALA A 117 5.48 -16.93 6.51
C ALA A 117 6.64 -16.20 5.81
N LEU A 118 7.87 -16.65 6.04
CA LEU A 118 9.06 -16.06 5.42
C LEU A 118 9.09 -16.28 3.91
N TYR A 119 8.89 -17.53 3.44
CA TYR A 119 8.84 -17.83 2.01
C TYR A 119 7.75 -17.05 1.29
N ARG A 120 6.55 -16.98 1.88
CA ARG A 120 5.44 -16.21 1.33
C ARG A 120 5.82 -14.74 1.14
N ASN A 121 6.41 -14.11 2.16
CA ASN A 121 6.80 -12.70 2.09
C ASN A 121 7.90 -12.45 1.04
N ILE A 122 8.90 -13.32 0.95
CA ILE A 122 9.96 -13.20 -0.07
C ILE A 122 9.39 -13.35 -1.48
N VAL A 123 8.58 -14.37 -1.70
CA VAL A 123 7.95 -14.59 -3.02
C VAL A 123 7.03 -13.43 -3.37
N SER A 124 6.24 -12.93 -2.41
CA SER A 124 5.37 -11.77 -2.62
C SER A 124 6.17 -10.51 -2.98
N PHE A 125 7.30 -10.28 -2.33
CA PHE A 125 8.18 -9.14 -2.62
C PHE A 125 8.74 -9.20 -4.05
N ILE A 126 9.28 -10.33 -4.45
CA ILE A 126 9.83 -10.54 -5.81
C ILE A 126 8.71 -10.42 -6.85
N SER A 127 7.55 -11.03 -6.58
CA SER A 127 6.39 -10.96 -7.47
C SER A 127 5.86 -9.54 -7.61
N ALA A 128 5.84 -8.75 -6.54
CA ALA A 128 5.40 -7.37 -6.55
C ALA A 128 6.26 -6.51 -7.48
N ILE A 129 7.58 -6.68 -7.44
CA ILE A 129 8.51 -5.99 -8.33
C ILE A 129 8.25 -6.41 -9.78
N ALA A 130 8.14 -7.70 -10.04
CA ALA A 130 7.86 -8.21 -11.40
C ALA A 130 6.52 -7.68 -11.95
N ILE A 131 5.47 -7.65 -11.10
CA ILE A 131 4.15 -7.12 -11.45
C ILE A 131 4.24 -5.61 -11.74
N ALA A 132 5.01 -4.84 -10.95
CA ALA A 132 5.18 -3.42 -11.17
C ALA A 132 5.76 -3.12 -12.56
N PHE A 133 6.83 -3.80 -12.95
CA PHE A 133 7.40 -3.69 -14.29
C PHE A 133 6.40 -4.10 -15.37
N LEU A 134 5.78 -5.28 -15.23
CA LEU A 134 4.81 -5.76 -16.20
C LEU A 134 3.64 -4.79 -16.39
N THR A 135 3.12 -4.23 -15.32
CA THR A 135 2.00 -3.28 -15.35
C THR A 135 2.39 -2.01 -16.12
N VAL A 136 3.53 -1.41 -15.81
CA VAL A 136 3.94 -0.16 -16.44
C VAL A 136 4.32 -0.38 -17.90
N TYR A 137 5.07 -1.43 -18.23
CA TYR A 137 5.38 -1.75 -19.63
C TYR A 137 4.13 -2.09 -20.45
N THR A 138 3.13 -2.72 -19.84
CA THR A 138 1.84 -2.96 -20.50
C THR A 138 1.11 -1.64 -20.77
N LEU A 139 1.08 -0.73 -19.81
CA LEU A 139 0.48 0.60 -19.99
C LEU A 139 1.18 1.39 -21.09
N GLN A 140 2.50 1.37 -21.13
CA GLN A 140 3.29 2.02 -22.20
C GLN A 140 2.99 1.43 -23.56
N PHE A 141 2.89 0.10 -23.65
CA PHE A 141 2.56 -0.58 -24.91
C PHE A 141 1.19 -0.18 -25.45
N PHE A 142 0.21 0.06 -24.58
CA PHE A 142 -1.12 0.54 -24.96
C PHE A 142 -1.22 2.06 -25.08
N GLY A 143 -0.14 2.80 -24.87
CA GLY A 143 -0.13 4.28 -24.97
C GLY A 143 -0.95 4.98 -23.87
N LEU A 144 -1.08 4.35 -22.70
CA LEU A 144 -1.88 4.85 -21.58
C LEU A 144 -1.05 5.51 -20.47
N SER A 145 0.26 5.67 -20.68
CA SER A 145 1.19 6.28 -19.71
C SER A 145 1.95 7.45 -20.31
#